data_2ea2b574e781c9ce33d1685763221b4a
#
_entry.id   2ea2b574e781c9ce33d1685763221b4a
#
_cell.length_a   1.000
_cell.length_b   1.000
_cell.length_c   1.000
_cell.angle_alpha   90.00
_cell.angle_beta   90.00
_cell.angle_gamma   90.00
#
_symmetry.space_group_name_H-M   'P 1'
#
loop_
_entity.id
_entity.type
_entity.pdbx_description
1 polymer ?
#
loop_
_entity_poly.entity_id
_entity_poly.type
_entity_poly.pdbx_seq_one_letter_code
_entity_poly.pdbx_strand_id
1 'polypeptide(L)'
;MVLVTGVSRFLGGYLVTRLAQNPSIERVIAVDTLSPSKDLLRKMGRAEFVRADIRNPLIGKVVRSAGVDTVVHAATIAKPPSSGGRATMKDLNVIGAMQLFAVCQNSPTVRKVVLRSSSSVYGCSAKDPVNFTEEMSARRPPQGAYARDTIDIEGYVRGLGRRRPDVAVSILRMAPLIGPRLNGTISRYMTSPIIPSIVGRDARMQLLHEEDALAALERATIGGPAGTFNVGADGTIMLSQAIRRAGRIEAPVPFALFKSVGRALMGGMMREFTTEQLDYFHFGCGLDTTRMRSDLGFEPRWTTVQAFDDFVRGAALRPVLKTEWIDAAEKHLLSIVDAGAAVSTKVLTVASPGRRR
;
A
#
# COMPACT_ATOMS: atom_id res chain seq x y z
N MET A 1 -16.14 19.19 -14.17
CA MET A 1 -15.02 18.69 -15.01
C MET A 1 -13.85 18.23 -14.19
N VAL A 2 -13.38 16.99 -14.35
CA VAL A 2 -12.36 16.37 -13.51
C VAL A 2 -11.07 16.15 -14.29
N LEU A 3 -9.91 16.52 -13.71
CA LEU A 3 -8.59 16.21 -14.20
C LEU A 3 -7.91 15.20 -13.26
N VAL A 4 -7.40 14.09 -13.80
CA VAL A 4 -6.70 13.06 -13.05
C VAL A 4 -5.27 12.92 -13.56
N THR A 5 -4.28 12.94 -12.66
CA THR A 5 -2.87 12.72 -13.00
C THR A 5 -2.41 11.31 -12.63
N GLY A 6 -1.37 10.80 -13.31
CA GLY A 6 -0.81 9.47 -13.04
C GLY A 6 -1.63 8.32 -13.63
N VAL A 7 -2.25 8.56 -14.77
CA VAL A 7 -3.22 7.66 -15.38
C VAL A 7 -2.61 6.49 -16.16
N SER A 8 -1.30 6.49 -16.40
CA SER A 8 -0.58 5.32 -16.90
C SER A 8 -0.45 4.20 -15.85
N ARG A 9 -0.74 4.52 -14.58
CA ARG A 9 -0.67 3.60 -13.45
C ARG A 9 -2.05 3.11 -13.05
N PHE A 10 -2.06 2.02 -12.29
CA PHE A 10 -3.29 1.33 -11.88
C PHE A 10 -4.35 2.28 -11.30
N LEU A 11 -4.06 2.96 -10.17
CA LEU A 11 -5.08 3.77 -9.49
C LEU A 11 -5.60 4.92 -10.37
N GLY A 12 -4.70 5.72 -10.96
CA GLY A 12 -5.11 6.85 -11.79
C GLY A 12 -5.91 6.41 -13.02
N GLY A 13 -5.44 5.36 -13.71
CA GLY A 13 -6.08 4.87 -14.92
C GLY A 13 -7.45 4.25 -14.67
N TYR A 14 -7.59 3.38 -13.67
CA TYR A 14 -8.88 2.78 -13.35
C TYR A 14 -9.84 3.76 -12.68
N LEU A 15 -9.33 4.75 -11.95
CA LEU A 15 -10.16 5.86 -11.47
C LEU A 15 -10.79 6.62 -12.65
N VAL A 16 -9.99 6.97 -13.66
CA VAL A 16 -10.50 7.62 -14.89
C VAL A 16 -11.60 6.79 -15.53
N THR A 17 -11.43 5.47 -15.61
CA THR A 17 -12.46 4.57 -16.15
C THR A 17 -13.78 4.67 -15.38
N ARG A 18 -13.73 4.68 -14.05
CA ARG A 18 -14.92 4.83 -13.20
C ARG A 18 -15.57 6.21 -13.35
N LEU A 19 -14.77 7.28 -13.30
CA LEU A 19 -15.27 8.64 -13.44
C LEU A 19 -15.88 8.88 -14.82
N ALA A 20 -15.32 8.30 -15.87
CA ALA A 20 -15.86 8.41 -17.23
C ALA A 20 -17.21 7.69 -17.39
N GLN A 21 -17.48 6.66 -16.59
CA GLN A 21 -18.78 5.96 -16.57
C GLN A 21 -19.84 6.68 -15.73
N ASN A 22 -19.45 7.63 -14.89
CA ASN A 22 -20.37 8.36 -14.03
C ASN A 22 -21.07 9.47 -14.81
N PRO A 23 -22.41 9.44 -14.97
CA PRO A 23 -23.15 10.43 -15.74
C PRO A 23 -23.16 11.84 -15.12
N SER A 24 -22.89 11.95 -13.81
CA SER A 24 -22.80 13.26 -13.14
C SER A 24 -21.52 14.03 -13.45
N ILE A 25 -20.55 13.39 -14.11
CA ILE A 25 -19.29 14.02 -14.51
C ILE A 25 -19.34 14.31 -16.00
N GLU A 26 -19.33 15.57 -16.36
CA GLU A 26 -19.43 16.04 -17.74
C GLU A 26 -18.20 15.58 -18.58
N ARG A 27 -16.99 15.89 -18.11
CA ARG A 27 -15.73 15.54 -18.79
C ARG A 27 -14.67 15.06 -17.81
N VAL A 28 -13.85 14.12 -18.28
CA VAL A 28 -12.68 13.62 -17.54
C VAL A 28 -11.45 13.79 -18.41
N ILE A 29 -10.44 14.48 -17.88
CA ILE A 29 -9.13 14.67 -18.51
C ILE A 29 -8.11 13.80 -17.78
N ALA A 30 -7.51 12.89 -18.52
CA ALA A 30 -6.51 11.95 -18.04
C ALA A 30 -5.10 12.44 -18.42
N VAL A 31 -4.26 12.77 -17.45
CA VAL A 31 -2.93 13.37 -17.69
C VAL A 31 -1.80 12.46 -17.23
N ASP A 32 -0.85 12.19 -18.11
CA ASP A 32 0.41 11.50 -17.78
C ASP A 32 1.49 11.83 -18.82
N THR A 33 2.76 11.62 -18.45
CA THR A 33 3.91 11.67 -19.37
C THR A 33 3.99 10.44 -20.26
N LEU A 34 3.51 9.30 -19.74
CA LEU A 34 3.45 8.02 -20.43
C LEU A 34 2.01 7.71 -20.86
N SER A 35 1.86 7.21 -22.07
CA SER A 35 0.54 6.73 -22.51
C SER A 35 0.14 5.49 -21.69
N PRO A 36 -1.11 5.40 -21.22
CA PRO A 36 -1.67 4.18 -20.70
C PRO A 36 -1.58 3.03 -21.71
N SER A 37 -1.68 1.78 -21.24
CA SER A 37 -1.75 0.64 -22.16
C SER A 37 -2.96 0.75 -23.09
N LYS A 38 -2.88 0.14 -24.27
CA LYS A 38 -3.98 0.16 -25.26
C LYS A 38 -5.30 -0.36 -24.66
N ASP A 39 -5.22 -1.36 -23.80
CA ASP A 39 -6.38 -1.92 -23.11
C ASP A 39 -6.99 -0.93 -22.12
N LEU A 40 -6.15 -0.25 -21.34
CA LEU A 40 -6.60 0.75 -20.38
C LEU A 40 -7.20 1.98 -21.09
N LEU A 41 -6.59 2.44 -22.19
CA LEU A 41 -7.15 3.51 -23.02
C LEU A 41 -8.56 3.17 -23.54
N ARG A 42 -8.78 1.94 -24.00
CA ARG A 42 -10.12 1.49 -24.42
C ARG A 42 -11.13 1.53 -23.27
N LYS A 43 -10.70 1.13 -22.06
CA LYS A 43 -11.55 1.13 -20.87
C LYS A 43 -11.87 2.54 -20.35
N MET A 44 -11.04 3.53 -20.62
CA MET A 44 -11.28 4.93 -20.25
C MET A 44 -12.48 5.56 -20.98
N GLY A 45 -12.96 4.95 -22.07
CA GLY A 45 -14.17 5.34 -22.77
C GLY A 45 -14.12 6.81 -23.23
N ARG A 46 -15.02 7.64 -22.70
CA ARG A 46 -15.16 9.07 -23.07
C ARG A 46 -14.12 10.00 -22.44
N ALA A 47 -13.20 9.51 -21.62
CA ALA A 47 -12.15 10.34 -21.04
C ALA A 47 -11.13 10.76 -22.11
N GLU A 48 -10.66 12.00 -22.00
CA GLU A 48 -9.66 12.57 -22.92
C GLU A 48 -8.26 12.37 -22.35
N PHE A 49 -7.42 11.62 -23.06
CA PHE A 49 -6.01 11.48 -22.66
C PHE A 49 -5.18 12.65 -23.20
N VAL A 50 -4.51 13.34 -22.31
CA VAL A 50 -3.56 14.43 -22.61
C VAL A 50 -2.17 14.01 -22.16
N ARG A 51 -1.26 13.83 -23.11
CA ARG A 51 0.14 13.59 -22.79
C ARG A 51 0.82 14.88 -22.35
N ALA A 52 1.00 15.06 -21.05
CA ALA A 52 1.62 16.24 -20.47
C ALA A 52 2.44 15.90 -19.22
N ASP A 53 3.50 16.67 -19.00
CA ASP A 53 4.29 16.63 -17.79
C ASP A 53 3.79 17.69 -16.82
N ILE A 54 3.35 17.26 -15.64
CA ILE A 54 2.85 18.17 -14.59
C ILE A 54 3.94 19.12 -14.05
N ARG A 55 5.21 18.81 -14.30
CA ARG A 55 6.34 19.73 -14.00
C ARG A 55 6.42 20.91 -14.98
N ASN A 56 5.79 20.77 -16.16
CA ASN A 56 5.80 21.81 -17.15
C ASN A 56 4.65 22.81 -16.87
N PRO A 57 4.93 24.13 -16.83
CA PRO A 57 3.90 25.16 -16.66
C PRO A 57 2.74 25.08 -17.65
N LEU A 58 2.91 24.41 -18.80
CA LEU A 58 1.86 24.18 -19.79
C LEU A 58 0.65 23.42 -19.22
N ILE A 59 0.81 22.66 -18.13
CA ILE A 59 -0.33 22.04 -17.44
C ILE A 59 -1.36 23.09 -17.00
N GLY A 60 -0.90 24.32 -16.71
CA GLY A 60 -1.79 25.45 -16.40
C GLY A 60 -2.69 25.86 -17.57
N LYS A 61 -2.21 25.69 -18.83
CA LYS A 61 -3.07 25.91 -20.00
C LYS A 61 -4.17 24.84 -20.08
N VAL A 62 -3.82 23.58 -19.85
CA VAL A 62 -4.79 22.47 -19.85
C VAL A 62 -5.88 22.71 -18.79
N VAL A 63 -5.50 23.04 -17.56
CA VAL A 63 -6.46 23.31 -16.47
C VAL A 63 -7.40 24.46 -16.79
N ARG A 64 -6.87 25.57 -17.28
CA ARG A 64 -7.68 26.77 -17.60
C ARG A 64 -8.53 26.60 -18.84
N SER A 65 -7.95 26.14 -19.95
CA SER A 65 -8.66 26.02 -21.22
C SER A 65 -9.80 25.01 -21.16
N ALA A 66 -9.65 23.98 -20.34
CA ALA A 66 -10.69 23.00 -20.14
C ALA A 66 -11.70 23.39 -19.05
N GLY A 67 -11.47 24.45 -18.28
CA GLY A 67 -12.38 24.84 -17.18
C GLY A 67 -12.44 23.81 -16.04
N VAL A 68 -11.29 23.18 -15.70
CA VAL A 68 -11.22 22.14 -14.67
C VAL A 68 -11.67 22.71 -13.31
N ASP A 69 -12.62 22.04 -12.66
CA ASP A 69 -13.08 22.37 -11.32
C ASP A 69 -12.52 21.42 -10.24
N THR A 70 -12.19 20.18 -10.61
CA THR A 70 -11.71 19.15 -9.71
C THR A 70 -10.41 18.53 -10.21
N VAL A 71 -9.38 18.51 -9.38
CA VAL A 71 -8.07 17.89 -9.68
C VAL A 71 -7.80 16.73 -8.74
N VAL A 72 -7.54 15.55 -9.32
CA VAL A 72 -7.12 14.35 -8.57
C VAL A 72 -5.67 14.05 -8.86
N HIS A 73 -4.82 14.16 -7.84
CA HIS A 73 -3.39 13.83 -7.96
C HIS A 73 -3.12 12.41 -7.46
N ALA A 74 -2.97 11.48 -8.41
CA ALA A 74 -2.66 10.07 -8.14
C ALA A 74 -1.26 9.65 -8.62
N ALA A 75 -0.44 10.59 -9.08
CA ALA A 75 0.81 10.38 -9.81
C ALA A 75 2.05 10.07 -8.93
N THR A 76 1.89 9.63 -7.68
CA THR A 76 3.05 9.37 -6.81
C THR A 76 3.71 8.04 -7.12
N ILE A 77 5.05 8.03 -7.33
CA ILE A 77 5.86 6.84 -7.54
C ILE A 77 6.59 6.44 -6.27
N ALA A 78 6.53 5.16 -5.92
CA ALA A 78 7.13 4.63 -4.69
C ALA A 78 8.56 4.07 -4.89
N LYS A 79 9.00 3.94 -6.15
CA LYS A 79 10.28 3.35 -6.51
C LYS A 79 10.99 4.25 -7.52
N PRO A 80 12.29 4.51 -7.33
CA PRO A 80 13.05 5.26 -8.32
C PRO A 80 12.98 4.63 -9.70
N PRO A 81 12.82 5.40 -10.78
CA PRO A 81 12.89 4.88 -12.13
C PRO A 81 14.31 4.37 -12.43
N SER A 82 14.43 3.47 -13.41
CA SER A 82 15.70 2.87 -13.82
C SER A 82 16.72 3.91 -14.32
N SER A 83 16.24 5.01 -14.90
CA SER A 83 17.08 6.15 -15.30
C SER A 83 16.86 7.34 -14.35
N GLY A 84 17.97 8.00 -13.94
CA GLY A 84 17.91 9.19 -13.09
C GLY A 84 17.68 8.95 -11.59
N GLY A 85 17.38 7.73 -11.19
CA GLY A 85 17.38 7.30 -9.80
C GLY A 85 16.50 8.15 -8.85
N ARG A 86 17.03 8.46 -7.66
CA ARG A 86 16.31 9.19 -6.61
C ARG A 86 15.99 10.65 -6.99
N ALA A 87 16.90 11.33 -7.71
CA ALA A 87 16.68 12.70 -8.14
C ALA A 87 15.44 12.80 -9.04
N THR A 88 15.36 11.97 -10.06
CA THR A 88 14.21 11.92 -10.95
C THR A 88 12.91 11.54 -10.21
N MET A 89 12.98 10.63 -9.23
CA MET A 89 11.82 10.31 -8.39
C MET A 89 11.31 11.54 -7.64
N LYS A 90 12.21 12.30 -7.02
CA LYS A 90 11.88 13.54 -6.29
C LYS A 90 11.28 14.60 -7.23
N ASP A 91 11.86 14.77 -8.40
CA ASP A 91 11.36 15.71 -9.39
C ASP A 91 9.93 15.34 -9.84
N LEU A 92 9.67 14.07 -10.13
CA LEU A 92 8.35 13.61 -10.53
C LEU A 92 7.33 13.74 -9.38
N ASN A 93 7.70 13.36 -8.17
CA ASN A 93 6.80 13.38 -7.02
C ASN A 93 6.59 14.79 -6.48
N VAL A 94 7.68 15.45 -6.07
CA VAL A 94 7.64 16.67 -5.27
C VAL A 94 7.50 17.89 -6.17
N ILE A 95 8.38 18.06 -7.17
CA ILE A 95 8.34 19.22 -8.06
C ILE A 95 7.09 19.18 -8.94
N GLY A 96 6.72 18.00 -9.44
CA GLY A 96 5.47 17.83 -10.20
C GLY A 96 4.23 18.21 -9.41
N ALA A 97 4.11 17.74 -8.17
CA ALA A 97 3.00 18.09 -7.29
C ALA A 97 3.00 19.59 -6.94
N MET A 98 4.15 20.17 -6.62
CA MET A 98 4.30 21.60 -6.33
C MET A 98 3.79 22.45 -7.50
N GLN A 99 4.20 22.15 -8.74
CA GLN A 99 3.77 22.86 -9.94
C GLN A 99 2.26 22.70 -10.18
N LEU A 100 1.73 21.48 -10.06
CA LEU A 100 0.30 21.22 -10.21
C LEU A 100 -0.53 22.03 -9.20
N PHE A 101 -0.13 22.04 -7.92
CA PHE A 101 -0.86 22.78 -6.89
C PHE A 101 -0.71 24.29 -7.03
N ALA A 102 0.42 24.80 -7.56
CA ALA A 102 0.56 26.21 -7.92
C ALA A 102 -0.41 26.59 -9.06
N VAL A 103 -0.60 25.71 -10.05
CA VAL A 103 -1.61 25.91 -11.09
C VAL A 103 -3.02 25.92 -10.49
N CYS A 104 -3.35 24.98 -9.59
CA CYS A 104 -4.65 24.97 -8.92
C CYS A 104 -4.88 26.25 -8.10
N GLN A 105 -3.85 26.75 -7.42
CA GLN A 105 -3.93 28.00 -6.65
C GLN A 105 -4.29 29.21 -7.52
N ASN A 106 -3.75 29.26 -8.73
CA ASN A 106 -3.92 30.37 -9.67
C ASN A 106 -5.09 30.16 -10.66
N SER A 107 -5.83 29.05 -10.55
CA SER A 107 -6.98 28.80 -11.42
C SER A 107 -8.29 29.20 -10.71
N PRO A 108 -9.07 30.11 -11.28
CA PRO A 108 -10.34 30.54 -10.69
C PRO A 108 -11.43 29.47 -10.78
N THR A 109 -11.28 28.47 -11.64
CA THR A 109 -12.28 27.40 -11.83
C THR A 109 -12.12 26.26 -10.83
N VAL A 110 -10.90 26.02 -10.32
CA VAL A 110 -10.64 24.92 -9.39
C VAL A 110 -11.33 25.17 -8.05
N ARG A 111 -12.15 24.21 -7.64
CA ARG A 111 -12.92 24.18 -6.39
C ARG A 111 -12.56 22.98 -5.52
N LYS A 112 -11.93 21.96 -6.10
CA LYS A 112 -11.61 20.75 -5.38
C LYS A 112 -10.26 20.15 -5.79
N VAL A 113 -9.50 19.69 -4.80
CA VAL A 113 -8.27 18.92 -5.00
C VAL A 113 -8.31 17.67 -4.15
N VAL A 114 -8.10 16.50 -4.76
CA VAL A 114 -7.98 15.22 -4.09
C VAL A 114 -6.54 14.72 -4.24
N LEU A 115 -5.89 14.47 -3.13
CA LEU A 115 -4.54 13.91 -3.10
C LEU A 115 -4.58 12.44 -2.65
N ARG A 116 -4.08 11.54 -3.47
CA ARG A 116 -3.73 10.18 -3.05
C ARG A 116 -2.43 10.23 -2.28
N SER A 117 -2.50 10.10 -0.97
CA SER A 117 -1.39 9.98 -0.04
C SER A 117 -1.22 8.53 0.43
N SER A 118 -0.37 8.28 1.41
CA SER A 118 -0.04 6.95 1.92
C SER A 118 0.16 6.97 3.43
N SER A 119 -0.18 5.87 4.10
CA SER A 119 0.13 5.65 5.52
C SER A 119 1.65 5.67 5.83
N SER A 120 2.50 5.58 4.80
CA SER A 120 3.95 5.69 4.98
C SER A 120 4.42 7.02 5.59
N VAL A 121 3.58 8.06 5.55
CA VAL A 121 3.84 9.35 6.22
C VAL A 121 4.02 9.21 7.73
N TYR A 122 3.46 8.18 8.34
CA TYR A 122 3.58 7.89 9.77
C TYR A 122 4.87 7.18 10.14
N GLY A 123 5.55 6.57 9.16
CA GLY A 123 6.67 5.67 9.40
C GLY A 123 6.21 4.33 10.01
N CYS A 124 7.18 3.52 10.45
CA CYS A 124 6.93 2.27 11.17
C CYS A 124 8.06 2.05 12.18
N SER A 125 7.75 1.93 13.46
CA SER A 125 8.73 1.65 14.51
C SER A 125 8.12 0.90 15.69
N ALA A 126 8.96 0.27 16.51
CA ALA A 126 8.52 -0.48 17.70
C ALA A 126 7.85 0.39 18.78
N LYS A 127 7.96 1.71 18.68
CA LYS A 127 7.41 2.69 19.66
C LYS A 127 6.14 3.37 19.16
N ASP A 128 5.68 3.02 17.97
CA ASP A 128 4.50 3.61 17.37
C ASP A 128 3.21 3.13 18.04
N PRO A 129 2.12 3.92 17.96
CA PRO A 129 0.84 3.51 18.45
C PRO A 129 0.30 2.31 17.66
N VAL A 130 -0.67 1.63 18.26
CA VAL A 130 -1.37 0.51 17.60
C VAL A 130 -2.05 0.96 16.31
N ASN A 131 -2.70 2.13 16.35
CA ASN A 131 -3.32 2.78 15.20
C ASN A 131 -2.94 4.26 15.20
N PHE A 132 -2.67 4.81 14.02
CA PHE A 132 -2.46 6.23 13.83
C PHE A 132 -3.77 6.93 13.52
N THR A 133 -4.04 8.06 14.18
CA THR A 133 -5.07 9.02 13.77
C THR A 133 -4.46 10.05 12.78
N GLU A 134 -5.33 10.79 12.11
CA GLU A 134 -4.90 11.77 11.09
C GLU A 134 -4.13 12.96 11.68
N GLU A 135 -4.32 13.28 12.94
CA GLU A 135 -3.64 14.35 13.70
C GLU A 135 -2.22 13.95 14.11
N MET A 136 -1.94 12.65 14.14
CA MET A 136 -0.62 12.15 14.52
C MET A 136 0.40 12.38 13.41
N SER A 137 1.64 12.61 13.84
CA SER A 137 2.81 12.65 12.98
C SER A 137 3.74 11.51 13.31
N ALA A 138 4.63 11.16 12.38
CA ALA A 138 5.70 10.23 12.63
C ALA A 138 6.54 10.68 13.85
N ARG A 139 6.77 9.79 14.82
CA ARG A 139 7.63 10.10 15.99
C ARG A 139 9.08 10.38 15.59
N ARG A 140 9.52 9.77 14.49
CA ARG A 140 10.81 10.05 13.85
C ARG A 140 10.55 10.29 12.37
N PRO A 141 11.23 11.27 11.75
CA PRO A 141 11.12 11.50 10.31
C PRO A 141 11.35 10.20 9.56
N PRO A 142 10.43 9.79 8.67
CA PRO A 142 10.61 8.58 7.89
C PRO A 142 11.93 8.62 7.10
N GLN A 143 12.69 7.54 7.15
CA GLN A 143 13.96 7.42 6.45
C GLN A 143 13.77 7.17 4.94
N GLY A 144 12.64 6.60 4.58
CA GLY A 144 12.29 6.26 3.20
C GLY A 144 12.08 7.47 2.31
N ALA A 145 12.58 7.36 1.09
CA ALA A 145 12.48 8.43 0.10
C ALA A 145 11.02 8.73 -0.27
N TYR A 146 10.21 7.67 -0.41
CA TYR A 146 8.78 7.79 -0.76
C TYR A 146 7.96 8.50 0.32
N ALA A 147 8.16 8.13 1.59
CA ALA A 147 7.45 8.77 2.69
C ALA A 147 7.79 10.25 2.81
N ARG A 148 9.08 10.61 2.68
CA ARG A 148 9.50 12.02 2.67
C ARG A 148 8.87 12.81 1.53
N ASP A 149 8.87 12.26 0.32
CA ASP A 149 8.22 12.90 -0.82
C ASP A 149 6.71 13.08 -0.56
N THR A 150 6.06 12.07 0.02
CA THR A 150 4.62 12.13 0.34
C THR A 150 4.31 13.19 1.38
N ILE A 151 5.17 13.36 2.41
CA ILE A 151 5.05 14.43 3.41
C ILE A 151 5.21 15.81 2.76
N ASP A 152 6.20 15.97 1.87
CA ASP A 152 6.42 17.23 1.14
C ASP A 152 5.18 17.57 0.28
N ILE A 153 4.63 16.59 -0.44
CA ILE A 153 3.43 16.75 -1.26
C ILE A 153 2.21 17.15 -0.40
N GLU A 154 2.00 16.49 0.75
CA GLU A 154 0.94 16.89 1.69
C GLU A 154 1.15 18.33 2.19
N GLY A 155 2.39 18.75 2.43
CA GLY A 155 2.74 20.12 2.81
C GLY A 155 2.28 21.14 1.76
N TYR A 156 2.54 20.87 0.48
CA TYR A 156 2.12 21.76 -0.61
C TYR A 156 0.61 21.84 -0.76
N VAL A 157 -0.09 20.71 -0.72
CA VAL A 157 -1.56 20.73 -0.87
C VAL A 157 -2.26 21.36 0.33
N ARG A 158 -1.73 21.17 1.56
CA ARG A 158 -2.22 21.91 2.75
C ARG A 158 -1.96 23.41 2.63
N GLY A 159 -0.81 23.79 2.07
CA GLY A 159 -0.48 25.18 1.73
C GLY A 159 -1.47 25.80 0.74
N LEU A 160 -1.89 25.04 -0.27
CA LEU A 160 -2.96 25.44 -1.19
C LEU A 160 -4.27 25.70 -0.43
N GLY A 161 -4.75 24.74 0.39
CA GLY A 161 -5.99 24.88 1.14
C GLY A 161 -6.01 26.08 2.10
N ARG A 162 -4.85 26.41 2.72
CA ARG A 162 -4.76 27.64 3.55
C ARG A 162 -4.84 28.93 2.75
N ARG A 163 -4.28 28.98 1.53
CA ARG A 163 -4.30 30.17 0.66
C ARG A 163 -5.59 30.30 -0.15
N ARG A 164 -6.28 29.20 -0.40
CA ARG A 164 -7.53 29.09 -1.15
C ARG A 164 -8.55 28.33 -0.31
N PRO A 165 -9.14 28.96 0.73
CA PRO A 165 -10.15 28.32 1.58
C PRO A 165 -11.44 27.96 0.83
N ASP A 166 -11.65 28.54 -0.36
CA ASP A 166 -12.72 28.20 -1.29
C ASP A 166 -12.47 26.89 -2.06
N VAL A 167 -11.26 26.31 -1.97
CA VAL A 167 -10.92 25.04 -2.58
C VAL A 167 -10.97 23.91 -1.55
N ALA A 168 -11.86 22.96 -1.72
CA ALA A 168 -11.95 21.77 -0.88
C ALA A 168 -10.77 20.83 -1.14
N VAL A 169 -9.89 20.67 -0.16
CA VAL A 169 -8.73 19.77 -0.25
C VAL A 169 -9.00 18.49 0.54
N SER A 170 -8.98 17.33 -0.13
CA SER A 170 -9.12 16.02 0.47
C SER A 170 -7.81 15.23 0.32
N ILE A 171 -7.23 14.76 1.43
CA ILE A 171 -6.00 13.98 1.46
C ILE A 171 -6.34 12.57 1.95
N LEU A 172 -6.11 11.56 1.11
CA LEU A 172 -6.37 10.16 1.44
C LEU A 172 -5.06 9.44 1.78
N ARG A 173 -4.79 9.21 3.07
CA ARG A 173 -3.67 8.42 3.57
C ARG A 173 -4.04 6.94 3.52
N MET A 174 -3.75 6.31 2.40
CA MET A 174 -4.13 4.92 2.16
C MET A 174 -3.19 3.94 2.84
N ALA A 175 -3.75 2.90 3.47
CA ALA A 175 -3.01 1.70 3.86
C ALA A 175 -2.37 1.06 2.62
N PRO A 176 -1.34 0.19 2.79
CA PRO A 176 -0.75 -0.53 1.68
C PRO A 176 -1.79 -1.29 0.88
N LEU A 177 -1.74 -1.09 -0.45
CA LEU A 177 -2.70 -1.66 -1.37
C LEU A 177 -2.37 -3.10 -1.70
N ILE A 178 -3.42 -3.93 -1.80
CA ILE A 178 -3.33 -5.31 -2.25
C ILE A 178 -4.51 -5.65 -3.15
N GLY A 179 -4.31 -6.61 -4.05
CA GLY A 179 -5.33 -7.11 -4.96
C GLY A 179 -4.74 -7.89 -6.13
N PRO A 180 -5.56 -8.60 -6.89
CA PRO A 180 -5.11 -9.49 -7.97
C PRO A 180 -4.42 -8.77 -9.13
N ARG A 181 -4.76 -7.49 -9.37
CA ARG A 181 -4.21 -6.71 -10.47
C ARG A 181 -3.04 -5.82 -10.06
N LEU A 182 -2.73 -5.75 -8.76
CA LEU A 182 -1.65 -4.91 -8.23
C LEU A 182 -0.34 -5.68 -8.11
N ASN A 183 0.72 -5.13 -8.69
CA ASN A 183 2.09 -5.58 -8.45
C ASN A 183 2.78 -4.62 -7.46
N GLY A 184 2.29 -4.62 -6.22
CA GLY A 184 2.79 -3.78 -5.14
C GLY A 184 3.93 -4.42 -4.34
N THR A 185 4.38 -3.71 -3.31
CA THR A 185 5.45 -4.18 -2.41
C THR A 185 5.06 -5.49 -1.71
N ILE A 186 3.86 -5.55 -1.13
CA ILE A 186 3.37 -6.74 -0.41
C ILE A 186 3.17 -7.91 -1.38
N SER A 187 2.55 -7.66 -2.54
CA SER A 187 2.36 -8.69 -3.56
C SER A 187 3.69 -9.35 -3.94
N ARG A 188 4.71 -8.55 -4.25
CA ARG A 188 6.04 -9.06 -4.59
C ARG A 188 6.72 -9.80 -3.44
N TYR A 189 6.58 -9.33 -2.20
CA TYR A 189 7.13 -10.02 -1.04
C TYR A 189 6.51 -11.42 -0.89
N MET A 190 5.21 -11.54 -1.06
CA MET A 190 4.46 -12.80 -0.94
C MET A 190 4.61 -13.75 -2.13
N THR A 191 5.17 -13.32 -3.26
CA THR A 191 5.46 -14.23 -4.40
C THR A 191 6.70 -15.07 -4.18
N SER A 192 7.60 -14.72 -3.24
CA SER A 192 8.76 -15.55 -2.90
C SER A 192 8.31 -16.87 -2.26
N PRO A 193 8.88 -18.01 -2.62
CA PRO A 193 8.55 -19.30 -2.00
C PRO A 193 8.96 -19.38 -0.52
N ILE A 194 10.07 -18.74 -0.16
CA ILE A 194 10.56 -18.62 1.21
C ILE A 194 10.61 -17.15 1.58
N ILE A 195 9.97 -16.80 2.68
CA ILE A 195 9.83 -15.42 3.12
C ILE A 195 10.60 -15.24 4.44
N PRO A 196 11.62 -14.36 4.47
CA PRO A 196 12.32 -14.06 5.70
C PRO A 196 11.41 -13.26 6.64
N SER A 197 11.36 -13.65 7.91
CA SER A 197 10.72 -12.89 9.00
C SER A 197 11.74 -12.63 10.12
N ILE A 198 11.41 -11.77 11.08
CA ILE A 198 12.31 -11.48 12.18
C ILE A 198 11.90 -12.27 13.42
N VAL A 199 12.84 -13.03 13.98
CA VAL A 199 12.63 -13.74 15.24
C VAL A 199 12.11 -12.79 16.32
N GLY A 200 11.03 -13.21 17.00
CA GLY A 200 10.41 -12.44 18.09
C GLY A 200 9.59 -11.23 17.64
N ARG A 201 9.34 -11.08 16.32
CA ARG A 201 8.48 -10.02 15.78
C ARG A 201 7.50 -10.59 14.75
N ASP A 202 6.26 -10.16 14.87
CA ASP A 202 5.22 -10.50 13.91
C ASP A 202 4.47 -9.21 13.56
N ALA A 203 4.74 -8.66 12.38
CA ALA A 203 4.21 -7.37 11.96
C ALA A 203 2.71 -7.43 11.78
N ARG A 204 2.00 -6.51 12.41
CA ARG A 204 0.55 -6.35 12.26
C ARG A 204 0.25 -5.41 11.09
N MET A 205 -0.23 -5.97 10.01
CA MET A 205 -0.47 -5.27 8.76
C MET A 205 -1.96 -4.99 8.57
N GLN A 206 -2.30 -3.74 8.32
CA GLN A 206 -3.59 -3.33 7.76
C GLN A 206 -3.42 -3.10 6.28
N LEU A 207 -4.34 -3.62 5.48
CA LEU A 207 -4.29 -3.56 4.03
C LEU A 207 -5.53 -2.85 3.49
N LEU A 208 -5.48 -2.44 2.24
CA LEU A 208 -6.64 -1.89 1.53
C LEU A 208 -6.76 -2.58 0.17
N HIS A 209 -7.94 -3.11 -0.11
CA HIS A 209 -8.20 -3.73 -1.41
C HIS A 209 -8.16 -2.71 -2.55
N GLU A 210 -7.66 -3.10 -3.71
CA GLU A 210 -7.52 -2.23 -4.87
C GLU A 210 -8.84 -1.59 -5.33
N GLU A 211 -9.96 -2.33 -5.22
CA GLU A 211 -11.28 -1.81 -5.55
C GLU A 211 -11.79 -0.80 -4.53
N ASP A 212 -11.51 -1.01 -3.23
CA ASP A 212 -11.86 -0.06 -2.18
C ASP A 212 -11.02 1.22 -2.27
N ALA A 213 -9.74 1.11 -2.66
CA ALA A 213 -8.91 2.28 -2.92
C ALA A 213 -9.47 3.15 -4.06
N LEU A 214 -9.94 2.51 -5.14
CA LEU A 214 -10.62 3.20 -6.25
C LEU A 214 -11.94 3.84 -5.81
N ALA A 215 -12.75 3.12 -5.03
CA ALA A 215 -14.02 3.61 -4.54
C ALA A 215 -13.85 4.79 -3.56
N ALA A 216 -12.84 4.75 -2.70
CA ALA A 216 -12.50 5.87 -1.80
C ALA A 216 -12.07 7.13 -2.57
N LEU A 217 -11.23 6.97 -3.61
CA LEU A 217 -10.84 8.08 -4.49
C LEU A 217 -12.05 8.65 -5.24
N GLU A 218 -12.90 7.80 -5.79
CA GLU A 218 -14.13 8.21 -6.45
C GLU A 218 -15.06 8.97 -5.50
N ARG A 219 -15.29 8.44 -4.30
CA ARG A 219 -16.10 9.09 -3.26
C ARG A 219 -15.54 10.48 -2.91
N ALA A 220 -14.21 10.57 -2.68
CA ALA A 220 -13.55 11.84 -2.41
C ALA A 220 -13.67 12.83 -3.58
N THR A 221 -13.64 12.35 -4.82
CA THR A 221 -13.71 13.18 -6.03
C THR A 221 -15.10 13.76 -6.23
N ILE A 222 -16.15 12.95 -6.09
CA ILE A 222 -17.54 13.35 -6.46
C ILE A 222 -18.21 14.14 -5.35
N GLY A 223 -18.11 13.74 -4.10
CA GLY A 223 -18.89 14.35 -3.02
C GLY A 223 -18.19 14.40 -1.67
N GLY A 224 -16.91 14.04 -1.58
CA GLY A 224 -16.17 14.02 -0.33
C GLY A 224 -15.90 15.42 0.24
N PRO A 225 -15.88 15.58 1.56
CA PRO A 225 -15.54 16.84 2.24
C PRO A 225 -14.04 17.14 2.14
N ALA A 226 -13.67 18.37 2.48
CA ALA A 226 -12.27 18.72 2.76
C ALA A 226 -11.80 18.03 4.05
N GLY A 227 -10.55 17.57 4.05
CA GLY A 227 -9.94 16.95 5.23
C GLY A 227 -8.84 15.97 4.89
N THR A 228 -8.21 15.45 5.94
CA THR A 228 -7.30 14.32 5.83
C THR A 228 -8.02 13.08 6.36
N PHE A 229 -7.90 11.96 5.64
CA PHE A 229 -8.59 10.72 5.97
C PHE A 229 -7.64 9.55 5.87
N ASN A 230 -7.55 8.77 6.92
CA ASN A 230 -6.93 7.45 6.89
C ASN A 230 -7.87 6.48 6.16
N VAL A 231 -7.37 5.81 5.13
CA VAL A 231 -8.16 4.87 4.33
C VAL A 231 -7.54 3.49 4.44
N GLY A 232 -8.23 2.58 5.11
CA GLY A 232 -7.78 1.21 5.35
C GLY A 232 -8.98 0.28 5.52
N ALA A 233 -8.79 -1.00 5.23
CA ALA A 233 -9.82 -2.01 5.45
C ALA A 233 -9.95 -2.37 6.92
N ASP A 234 -11.05 -3.01 7.29
CA ASP A 234 -11.26 -3.51 8.63
C ASP A 234 -10.32 -4.66 8.97
N GLY A 235 -9.94 -4.68 10.24
CA GLY A 235 -9.06 -5.71 10.78
C GLY A 235 -7.60 -5.58 10.34
N THR A 236 -6.80 -6.50 10.80
CA THR A 236 -5.38 -6.62 10.47
C THR A 236 -5.02 -8.08 10.25
N ILE A 237 -3.90 -8.33 9.60
CA ILE A 237 -3.32 -9.66 9.44
C ILE A 237 -1.88 -9.63 9.94
N MET A 238 -1.48 -10.64 10.73
CA MET A 238 -0.09 -10.78 11.13
C MET A 238 0.74 -11.30 9.96
N LEU A 239 2.00 -10.88 9.88
CA LEU A 239 2.90 -11.33 8.79
C LEU A 239 2.97 -12.85 8.71
N SER A 240 3.09 -13.54 9.85
CA SER A 240 3.11 -15.01 9.92
C SER A 240 1.82 -15.64 9.38
N GLN A 241 0.66 -15.02 9.66
CA GLN A 241 -0.62 -15.48 9.13
C GLN A 241 -0.70 -15.26 7.62
N ALA A 242 -0.23 -14.13 7.12
CA ALA A 242 -0.18 -13.83 5.69
C ALA A 242 0.71 -14.82 4.94
N ILE A 243 1.89 -15.15 5.49
CA ILE A 243 2.82 -16.13 4.93
C ILE A 243 2.14 -17.51 4.81
N ARG A 244 1.49 -17.97 5.89
CA ARG A 244 0.76 -19.27 5.90
C ARG A 244 -0.40 -19.27 4.89
N ARG A 245 -1.22 -18.20 4.85
CA ARG A 245 -2.34 -18.09 3.90
C ARG A 245 -1.89 -18.08 2.46
N ALA A 246 -0.73 -17.47 2.17
CA ALA A 246 -0.11 -17.50 0.85
C ALA A 246 0.55 -18.86 0.51
N GLY A 247 0.56 -19.82 1.43
CA GLY A 247 1.21 -21.14 1.25
C GLY A 247 2.74 -21.03 1.14
N ARG A 248 3.34 -20.05 1.81
CA ARG A 248 4.79 -19.80 1.78
C ARG A 248 5.48 -20.40 3.00
N ILE A 249 6.80 -20.63 2.86
CA ILE A 249 7.64 -21.08 3.96
C ILE A 249 8.18 -19.85 4.69
N GLU A 250 7.93 -19.75 5.97
CA GLU A 250 8.49 -18.71 6.82
C GLU A 250 9.92 -19.09 7.21
N ALA A 251 10.87 -18.15 7.07
CA ALA A 251 12.25 -18.29 7.51
C ALA A 251 12.57 -17.25 8.59
N PRO A 252 12.34 -17.54 9.88
CA PRO A 252 12.64 -16.62 10.97
C PRO A 252 14.15 -16.44 11.10
N VAL A 253 14.62 -15.18 11.05
CA VAL A 253 16.05 -14.84 11.15
C VAL A 253 16.27 -13.73 12.16
N PRO A 254 17.42 -13.69 12.84
CA PRO A 254 17.81 -12.58 13.68
C PRO A 254 17.83 -11.25 12.89
N PHE A 255 17.42 -10.15 13.53
CA PHE A 255 17.34 -8.84 12.90
C PHE A 255 18.62 -8.42 12.16
N ALA A 256 19.80 -8.67 12.80
CA ALA A 256 21.10 -8.33 12.21
C ALA A 256 21.38 -9.07 10.88
N LEU A 257 20.84 -10.27 10.71
CA LEU A 257 21.04 -11.11 9.52
C LEU A 257 19.94 -10.94 8.46
N PHE A 258 18.86 -10.24 8.79
CA PHE A 258 17.67 -10.17 7.93
C PHE A 258 17.99 -9.73 6.49
N LYS A 259 18.78 -8.66 6.31
CA LYS A 259 19.15 -8.17 4.97
C LYS A 259 20.03 -9.15 4.18
N SER A 260 20.91 -9.88 4.87
CA SER A 260 21.83 -10.84 4.23
C SER A 260 21.11 -12.12 3.82
N VAL A 261 20.35 -12.70 4.77
CA VAL A 261 19.54 -13.90 4.53
C VAL A 261 18.43 -13.59 3.51
N GLY A 262 17.78 -12.44 3.64
CA GLY A 262 16.77 -12.01 2.66
C GLY A 262 17.33 -11.91 1.25
N ARG A 263 18.56 -11.40 1.08
CA ARG A 263 19.24 -11.38 -0.24
C ARG A 263 19.54 -12.80 -0.75
N ALA A 264 19.92 -13.71 0.11
CA ALA A 264 20.18 -15.10 -0.27
C ALA A 264 18.89 -15.81 -0.69
N LEU A 265 17.79 -15.64 0.05
CA LEU A 265 16.51 -16.31 -0.20
C LEU A 265 15.70 -15.69 -1.35
N MET A 266 15.68 -14.37 -1.44
CA MET A 266 14.86 -13.62 -2.39
C MET A 266 15.69 -13.04 -3.57
N GLY A 267 16.99 -13.24 -3.56
CA GLY A 267 17.91 -12.83 -4.64
C GLY A 267 17.83 -11.31 -4.92
N GLY A 268 17.74 -10.95 -6.20
CA GLY A 268 17.62 -9.57 -6.65
C GLY A 268 16.38 -8.84 -6.14
N MET A 269 15.31 -9.57 -5.81
CA MET A 269 14.06 -9.01 -5.30
C MET A 269 14.27 -8.26 -3.97
N MET A 270 15.12 -8.76 -3.07
CA MET A 270 15.41 -8.07 -1.79
C MET A 270 16.05 -6.70 -1.99
N ARG A 271 16.82 -6.49 -3.06
CA ARG A 271 17.41 -5.18 -3.41
C ARG A 271 16.38 -4.14 -3.82
N GLU A 272 15.21 -4.60 -4.21
CA GLU A 272 14.12 -3.73 -4.64
C GLU A 272 13.34 -3.14 -3.47
N PHE A 273 13.45 -3.72 -2.26
CA PHE A 273 12.79 -3.19 -1.08
C PHE A 273 13.59 -2.06 -0.45
N THR A 274 12.93 -0.94 -0.21
CA THR A 274 13.49 0.18 0.56
C THR A 274 13.51 -0.19 2.04
N THR A 275 14.34 0.50 2.84
CA THR A 275 14.38 0.31 4.30
C THR A 275 12.99 0.51 4.92
N GLU A 276 12.25 1.53 4.47
CA GLU A 276 10.89 1.82 4.91
C GLU A 276 9.91 0.66 4.66
N GLN A 277 10.00 0.02 3.48
CA GLN A 277 9.18 -1.14 3.17
C GLN A 277 9.54 -2.35 4.05
N LEU A 278 10.82 -2.52 4.36
CA LEU A 278 11.26 -3.55 5.30
C LEU A 278 10.78 -3.25 6.72
N ASP A 279 10.83 -1.99 7.17
CA ASP A 279 10.30 -1.58 8.47
C ASP A 279 8.80 -1.88 8.60
N TYR A 280 8.04 -1.75 7.52
CA TYR A 280 6.63 -2.15 7.50
C TYR A 280 6.45 -3.66 7.75
N PHE A 281 7.30 -4.52 7.19
CA PHE A 281 7.28 -5.96 7.47
C PHE A 281 7.84 -6.33 8.84
N HIS A 282 8.50 -5.40 9.52
CA HIS A 282 9.05 -5.62 10.86
C HIS A 282 8.11 -5.16 11.98
N PHE A 283 7.40 -4.05 11.77
CA PHE A 283 6.62 -3.39 12.82
C PHE A 283 5.13 -3.35 12.49
N GLY A 284 4.78 -3.35 11.20
CA GLY A 284 3.43 -3.10 10.76
C GLY A 284 3.04 -1.63 10.91
N CYS A 285 1.80 -1.32 10.55
CA CYS A 285 1.18 -0.02 10.74
C CYS A 285 -0.34 -0.19 10.71
N GLY A 286 -1.02 0.28 11.72
CA GLY A 286 -2.48 0.36 11.78
C GLY A 286 -2.94 1.81 11.64
N LEU A 287 -4.13 1.99 11.10
CA LEU A 287 -4.78 3.28 10.90
C LEU A 287 -6.10 3.30 11.67
N ASP A 288 -6.36 4.38 12.38
CA ASP A 288 -7.72 4.71 12.81
C ASP A 288 -8.49 5.22 11.59
N THR A 289 -9.57 4.54 11.25
CA THR A 289 -10.40 4.83 10.07
C THR A 289 -11.74 5.43 10.43
N THR A 290 -11.89 5.97 11.65
CA THR A 290 -13.15 6.56 12.14
C THR A 290 -13.59 7.69 11.23
N ARG A 291 -12.72 8.64 10.89
CA ARG A 291 -13.05 9.76 10.02
C ARG A 291 -13.35 9.37 8.56
N MET A 292 -12.78 8.27 8.10
CA MET A 292 -13.16 7.71 6.80
C MET A 292 -14.65 7.36 6.76
N ARG A 293 -15.20 6.84 7.86
CA ARG A 293 -16.64 6.51 7.95
C ARG A 293 -17.49 7.72 8.26
N SER A 294 -17.15 8.44 9.34
CA SER A 294 -18.00 9.54 9.83
C SER A 294 -18.04 10.73 8.89
N ASP A 295 -16.87 11.16 8.39
CA ASP A 295 -16.74 12.41 7.65
C ASP A 295 -16.72 12.17 6.14
N LEU A 296 -15.88 11.24 5.64
CA LEU A 296 -15.81 10.94 4.20
C LEU A 296 -17.05 10.14 3.74
N GLY A 297 -17.73 9.44 4.65
CA GLY A 297 -18.89 8.59 4.36
C GLY A 297 -18.52 7.44 3.43
N PHE A 298 -17.37 6.81 3.70
CA PHE A 298 -16.87 5.67 2.95
C PHE A 298 -16.65 4.46 3.86
N GLU A 299 -17.13 3.30 3.43
CA GLU A 299 -16.87 2.02 4.08
C GLU A 299 -16.24 1.04 3.08
N PRO A 300 -15.10 0.42 3.42
CA PRO A 300 -14.50 -0.60 2.58
C PRO A 300 -15.37 -1.85 2.52
N ARG A 301 -15.45 -2.48 1.36
CA ARG A 301 -16.19 -3.74 1.13
C ARG A 301 -15.43 -4.97 1.60
N TRP A 302 -14.10 -4.88 1.64
CA TRP A 302 -13.21 -5.96 1.96
C TRP A 302 -12.58 -5.72 3.32
N THR A 303 -12.52 -6.75 4.16
CA THR A 303 -11.62 -6.74 5.32
C THR A 303 -10.17 -6.95 4.85
N THR A 304 -9.19 -6.62 5.70
CA THR A 304 -7.78 -6.87 5.43
C THR A 304 -7.51 -8.32 5.03
N VAL A 305 -8.13 -9.27 5.73
CA VAL A 305 -7.96 -10.71 5.46
C VAL A 305 -8.58 -11.10 4.11
N GLN A 306 -9.79 -10.62 3.83
CA GLN A 306 -10.46 -10.90 2.56
C GLN A 306 -9.70 -10.31 1.37
N ALA A 307 -9.17 -9.08 1.51
CA ALA A 307 -8.35 -8.44 0.48
C ALA A 307 -7.07 -9.23 0.21
N PHE A 308 -6.45 -9.76 1.25
CA PHE A 308 -5.27 -10.62 1.13
C PHE A 308 -5.61 -11.96 0.45
N ASP A 309 -6.71 -12.61 0.85
CA ASP A 309 -7.14 -13.89 0.27
C ASP A 309 -7.51 -13.74 -1.22
N ASP A 310 -8.11 -12.60 -1.61
CA ASP A 310 -8.39 -12.31 -3.03
C ASP A 310 -7.11 -12.14 -3.84
N PHE A 311 -6.11 -11.46 -3.28
CA PHE A 311 -4.78 -11.39 -3.89
C PHE A 311 -4.17 -12.78 -4.07
N VAL A 312 -4.20 -13.65 -3.05
CA VAL A 312 -3.63 -15.01 -3.11
C VAL A 312 -4.28 -15.81 -4.24
N ARG A 313 -5.62 -15.74 -4.36
CA ARG A 313 -6.36 -16.39 -5.45
C ARG A 313 -6.00 -15.81 -6.82
N GLY A 314 -6.02 -14.49 -6.95
CA GLY A 314 -5.78 -13.82 -8.23
C GLY A 314 -4.34 -13.95 -8.73
N ALA A 315 -3.38 -14.01 -7.82
CA ALA A 315 -1.97 -14.28 -8.14
C ALA A 315 -1.69 -15.78 -8.36
N ALA A 316 -2.71 -16.65 -8.23
CA ALA A 316 -2.61 -18.11 -8.33
C ALA A 316 -1.47 -18.69 -7.46
N LEU A 317 -1.28 -18.15 -6.26
CA LEU A 317 -0.25 -18.62 -5.35
C LEU A 317 -0.61 -20.02 -4.85
N ARG A 318 0.22 -20.99 -5.19
CA ARG A 318 0.07 -22.37 -4.72
C ARG A 318 0.99 -22.62 -3.54
N PRO A 319 0.59 -23.46 -2.56
CA PRO A 319 1.47 -23.85 -1.47
C PRO A 319 2.80 -24.42 -2.00
N VAL A 320 3.89 -23.97 -1.39
CA VAL A 320 5.24 -24.45 -1.73
C VAL A 320 5.45 -25.89 -1.27
N LEU A 321 4.90 -26.21 -0.08
CA LEU A 321 4.89 -27.57 0.43
C LEU A 321 3.57 -28.24 0.04
N LYS A 322 3.66 -29.43 -0.55
CA LYS A 322 2.47 -30.26 -0.78
C LYS A 322 1.94 -30.75 0.56
N THR A 323 0.62 -30.82 0.72
CA THR A 323 -0.04 -31.32 1.93
C THR A 323 0.48 -32.68 2.36
N GLU A 324 0.78 -33.55 1.39
CA GLU A 324 1.37 -34.89 1.61
C GLU A 324 2.73 -34.85 2.35
N TRP A 325 3.53 -33.80 2.13
CA TRP A 325 4.84 -33.63 2.80
C TRP A 325 4.68 -33.10 4.21
N ILE A 326 3.67 -32.28 4.45
CA ILE A 326 3.35 -31.75 5.77
C ILE A 326 2.83 -32.91 6.64
N ASP A 327 1.89 -33.72 6.12
CA ASP A 327 1.35 -34.88 6.81
C ASP A 327 2.43 -35.94 7.10
N ALA A 328 3.38 -36.13 6.17
CA ALA A 328 4.49 -37.05 6.36
C ALA A 328 5.47 -36.55 7.45
N ALA A 329 5.77 -35.23 7.46
CA ALA A 329 6.62 -34.62 8.48
C ALA A 329 5.97 -34.62 9.87
N GLU A 330 4.65 -34.37 9.94
CA GLU A 330 3.89 -34.42 11.18
C GLU A 330 3.86 -35.86 11.76
N LYS A 331 3.56 -36.85 10.93
CA LYS A 331 3.63 -38.27 11.33
C LYS A 331 5.03 -38.68 11.83
N HIS A 332 6.05 -38.17 11.16
CA HIS A 332 7.44 -38.47 11.58
C HIS A 332 7.81 -37.79 12.90
N LEU A 333 7.39 -36.54 13.12
CA LEU A 333 7.55 -35.84 14.39
C LEU A 333 6.78 -36.52 15.53
N LEU A 334 5.54 -36.92 15.30
CA LEU A 334 4.74 -37.67 16.28
C LEU A 334 5.42 -39.00 16.64
N SER A 335 5.96 -39.72 15.65
CA SER A 335 6.70 -40.98 15.91
C SER A 335 7.96 -40.78 16.76
N ILE A 336 8.67 -39.66 16.59
CA ILE A 336 9.85 -39.32 17.41
C ILE A 336 9.42 -38.96 18.84
N VAL A 337 8.31 -38.23 19.01
CA VAL A 337 7.78 -37.89 20.34
C VAL A 337 7.33 -39.15 21.08
N ASP A 338 6.62 -40.06 20.40
CA ASP A 338 6.16 -41.34 20.97
C ASP A 338 7.34 -42.25 21.34
N ALA A 339 8.35 -42.31 20.47
CA ALA A 339 9.59 -43.07 20.77
C ALA A 339 10.35 -42.47 21.98
N GLY A 340 10.39 -41.13 22.08
CA GLY A 340 10.98 -40.43 23.23
C GLY A 340 10.22 -40.65 24.54
N ALA A 341 8.88 -40.68 24.48
CA ALA A 341 8.03 -40.99 25.63
C ALA A 341 8.19 -42.47 26.09
N ALA A 342 8.28 -43.38 25.15
CA ALA A 342 8.52 -44.82 25.44
C ALA A 342 9.88 -45.07 26.11
N VAL A 343 10.92 -44.33 25.70
CA VAL A 343 12.25 -44.39 26.34
C VAL A 343 12.20 -43.81 27.76
N SER A 344 11.51 -42.71 27.97
CA SER A 344 11.36 -42.09 29.29
C SER A 344 10.63 -43.01 30.29
N THR A 345 9.59 -43.73 29.83
CA THR A 345 8.82 -44.66 30.64
C THR A 345 9.66 -45.90 31.01
N LYS A 346 10.52 -46.41 30.11
CA LYS A 346 11.45 -47.50 30.40
C LYS A 346 12.53 -47.11 31.40
N VAL A 347 13.05 -45.90 31.34
CA VAL A 347 14.06 -45.42 32.31
C VAL A 347 13.47 -45.31 33.72
N LEU A 348 12.20 -44.87 33.84
CA LEU A 348 11.52 -44.77 35.13
C LEU A 348 11.17 -46.12 35.74
N THR A 349 10.92 -47.17 34.95
CA THR A 349 10.65 -48.54 35.43
C THR A 349 11.92 -49.30 35.87
N VAL A 350 13.08 -48.95 35.34
CA VAL A 350 14.37 -49.57 35.73
C VAL A 350 14.94 -48.93 37.02
N ALA A 351 14.51 -47.72 37.39
CA ALA A 351 15.01 -46.95 38.54
C ALA A 351 14.26 -47.22 39.87
N SER A 352 13.39 -48.20 39.96
CA SER A 352 12.74 -48.59 41.22
C SER A 352 13.52 -49.73 41.91
N PRO A 353 14.41 -49.48 42.89
CA PRO A 353 15.01 -50.53 43.66
C PRO A 353 13.98 -51.12 44.60
N GLY A 354 13.76 -52.46 44.45
CA GLY A 354 12.93 -53.25 45.34
C GLY A 354 13.32 -53.06 46.80
N ARG A 355 12.42 -52.46 47.60
CA ARG A 355 12.51 -52.61 49.07
C ARG A 355 12.33 -54.11 49.40
N ARG A 356 13.40 -54.77 49.77
CA ARG A 356 13.36 -56.01 50.57
C ARG A 356 13.34 -55.62 52.04
N ARG A 357 12.55 -56.32 52.80
CA ARG A 357 12.35 -56.27 54.23
C ARG A 357 13.66 -56.58 55.03
#